data_abd7fd05198310c10f6a3f766d86abae
#
_entry.id   abd7fd05198310c10f6a3f766d86abae
#
_cell.length_a   1.000
_cell.length_b   1.000
_cell.length_c   1.000
_cell.angle_alpha   90.00
_cell.angle_beta   90.00
_cell.angle_gamma   90.00
#
_symmetry.space_group_name_H-M   'P 1'
#
loop_
_entity.id
_entity.type
_entity.pdbx_description
1 polymer ?
#
loop_
_entity_poly.entity_id
_entity_poly.type
_entity_poly.pdbx_seq_one_letter_code
_entity_poly.pdbx_strand_id
1 'polypeptide(L)'
;VARQYLGSVGKADNGIVAVTSLWADERVYYPLHVRPYTPASRLVGGKRDPAFRTKPLIAVALVDAALEAGVQFRAVVADCFYGDNLDFEETVGGAGLPYVLAVKPSKGSWGPADAVHTPDEAARALAWTSPDEPGDWTRVVRRYRDGHEETWWAAEPTWAGYAPDQP
;
A
#
# COMPACT_ATOMS: atom_id res chain seq x y z
N VAL A 1 4.96 -23.37 10.24
CA VAL A 1 6.10 -22.59 10.73
C VAL A 1 7.25 -22.71 9.74
N ALA A 2 7.88 -21.62 9.38
CA ALA A 2 9.04 -21.57 8.50
C ALA A 2 9.91 -20.36 8.86
N ARG A 3 11.21 -20.42 8.49
CA ARG A 3 12.09 -19.27 8.61
C ARG A 3 11.67 -18.21 7.58
N GLN A 4 11.29 -17.03 8.06
CA GLN A 4 10.84 -15.91 7.25
C GLN A 4 11.00 -14.61 8.04
N TYR A 5 10.95 -13.47 7.35
CA TYR A 5 10.96 -12.19 8.02
C TYR A 5 9.66 -11.98 8.81
N LEU A 6 9.79 -11.71 10.08
CA LEU A 6 8.69 -11.44 11.01
C LEU A 6 8.71 -9.96 11.36
N GLY A 7 7.78 -9.19 10.80
CA GLY A 7 7.70 -7.73 11.01
C GLY A 7 7.54 -7.34 12.47
N SER A 8 6.84 -8.15 13.28
CA SER A 8 6.65 -7.93 14.72
C SER A 8 7.94 -7.97 15.55
N VAL A 9 8.99 -8.63 15.06
CA VAL A 9 10.28 -8.75 15.74
C VAL A 9 11.43 -8.16 14.92
N GLY A 10 11.16 -7.63 13.75
CA GLY A 10 12.15 -6.94 12.90
C GLY A 10 13.28 -7.82 12.35
N LYS A 11 13.13 -9.15 12.35
CA LYS A 11 14.19 -10.09 11.90
C LYS A 11 13.61 -11.34 11.22
N ALA A 12 14.49 -12.08 10.53
CA ALA A 12 14.16 -13.39 9.99
C ALA A 12 14.27 -14.45 11.09
N ASP A 13 13.17 -15.10 11.41
CA ASP A 13 13.08 -16.16 12.42
C ASP A 13 12.01 -17.20 12.02
N ASN A 14 11.91 -18.26 12.82
CA ASN A 14 10.86 -19.26 12.63
C ASN A 14 9.53 -18.73 13.13
N GLY A 15 8.55 -18.68 12.25
CA GLY A 15 7.24 -18.17 12.60
C GLY A 15 6.17 -18.46 11.55
N ILE A 16 5.01 -17.90 11.77
CA ILE A 16 3.90 -17.86 10.83
C ILE A 16 3.67 -16.41 10.47
N VAL A 17 3.62 -16.12 9.17
CA VAL A 17 3.18 -14.81 8.63
C VAL A 17 1.81 -15.01 8.04
N ALA A 18 0.92 -14.10 8.31
CA ALA A 18 -0.40 -14.07 7.72
C ALA A 18 -0.62 -12.73 6.99
N VAL A 19 -1.41 -12.79 5.92
CA VAL A 19 -2.00 -11.61 5.29
C VAL A 19 -3.38 -11.44 5.89
N THR A 20 -3.69 -10.23 6.29
CA THR A 20 -4.98 -9.90 6.92
C THR A 20 -5.64 -8.76 6.17
N SER A 21 -6.95 -8.78 6.07
CA SER A 21 -7.74 -7.61 5.71
C SER A 21 -8.60 -7.19 6.88
N LEU A 22 -8.79 -5.89 7.01
CA LEU A 22 -9.66 -5.31 8.01
C LEU A 22 -10.45 -4.15 7.38
N TRP A 23 -11.68 -3.99 7.82
CA TRP A 23 -12.47 -2.81 7.54
C TRP A 23 -12.21 -1.77 8.63
N ALA A 24 -12.02 -0.53 8.24
CA ALA A 24 -11.74 0.55 9.18
C ALA A 24 -12.49 1.82 8.81
N ASP A 25 -12.97 2.50 9.83
CA ASP A 25 -13.43 3.88 9.77
C ASP A 25 -12.81 4.68 10.93
N GLU A 26 -13.31 5.87 11.17
CA GLU A 26 -12.84 6.73 12.27
C GLU A 26 -13.09 6.13 13.67
N ARG A 27 -13.96 5.14 13.81
CA ARG A 27 -14.44 4.61 15.09
C ARG A 27 -14.02 3.17 15.33
N VAL A 28 -13.98 2.35 14.27
CA VAL A 28 -13.85 0.90 14.39
C VAL A 28 -12.77 0.37 13.48
N TYR A 29 -11.99 -0.59 13.97
CA TYR A 29 -11.17 -1.52 13.19
C TYR A 29 -11.79 -2.90 13.31
N TYR A 30 -12.34 -3.40 12.22
CA TYR A 30 -13.04 -4.69 12.19
C TYR A 30 -12.25 -5.69 11.33
N PRO A 31 -11.63 -6.73 11.92
CA PRO A 31 -10.96 -7.78 11.16
C PRO A 31 -11.97 -8.52 10.28
N LEU A 32 -11.68 -8.60 8.97
CA LEU A 32 -12.50 -9.34 8.01
C LEU A 32 -11.94 -10.73 7.77
N HIS A 33 -10.67 -10.78 7.35
CA HIS A 33 -10.05 -12.03 6.91
C HIS A 33 -8.63 -12.16 7.44
N VAL A 34 -8.19 -13.41 7.56
CA VAL A 34 -6.81 -13.79 7.82
C VAL A 34 -6.45 -15.01 6.97
N ARG A 35 -5.34 -14.94 6.22
CA ARG A 35 -4.80 -16.08 5.47
C ARG A 35 -3.32 -16.27 5.78
N PRO A 36 -2.91 -17.46 6.28
CA PRO A 36 -1.50 -17.78 6.47
C PRO A 36 -0.76 -17.82 5.13
N TYR A 37 0.43 -17.23 5.11
CA TYR A 37 1.34 -17.34 3.99
C TYR A 37 2.19 -18.62 4.12
N THR A 38 2.22 -19.43 3.06
CA THR A 38 3.07 -20.61 2.97
C THR A 38 4.27 -20.30 2.06
N PRO A 39 5.50 -20.20 2.61
CA PRO A 39 6.68 -19.99 1.79
C PRO A 39 6.91 -21.14 0.80
N ALA A 40 7.45 -20.83 -0.37
CA ALA A 40 7.75 -21.80 -1.42
C ALA A 40 8.60 -23.00 -0.95
N SER A 41 9.50 -22.78 0.01
CA SER A 41 10.32 -23.83 0.62
C SER A 41 9.53 -24.91 1.41
N ARG A 42 8.25 -24.67 1.65
CA ARG A 42 7.35 -25.63 2.33
C ARG A 42 6.42 -26.35 1.37
N LEU A 43 6.53 -26.09 0.08
CA LEU A 43 5.72 -26.70 -0.97
C LEU A 43 6.59 -27.64 -1.82
N VAL A 44 6.05 -28.76 -2.24
CA VAL A 44 6.78 -29.77 -3.00
C VAL A 44 7.29 -29.21 -4.33
N GLY A 45 6.46 -28.43 -5.02
CA GLY A 45 6.81 -27.75 -6.29
C GLY A 45 7.50 -26.40 -6.11
N GLY A 46 7.77 -25.97 -4.86
CA GLY A 46 8.35 -24.66 -4.58
C GLY A 46 7.47 -23.53 -5.11
N LYS A 47 8.06 -22.56 -5.82
CA LYS A 47 7.30 -21.47 -6.47
C LYS A 47 6.41 -21.92 -7.63
N ARG A 48 6.65 -23.13 -8.19
CA ARG A 48 5.86 -23.72 -9.27
C ARG A 48 4.69 -24.55 -8.75
N ASP A 49 4.61 -24.74 -7.44
CA ASP A 49 3.51 -25.48 -6.83
C ASP A 49 2.17 -24.76 -7.08
N PRO A 50 1.12 -25.45 -7.54
CA PRO A 50 -0.18 -24.84 -7.78
C PRO A 50 -0.81 -24.17 -6.55
N ALA A 51 -0.41 -24.59 -5.35
CA ALA A 51 -0.87 -23.99 -4.10
C ALA A 51 -0.05 -22.75 -3.70
N PHE A 52 1.07 -22.46 -4.37
CA PHE A 52 1.89 -21.29 -4.03
C PHE A 52 1.15 -20.00 -4.38
N ARG A 53 1.10 -19.09 -3.40
CA ARG A 53 0.60 -17.73 -3.58
C ARG A 53 1.58 -16.75 -2.94
N THR A 54 1.91 -15.68 -3.64
CA THR A 54 2.63 -14.55 -3.04
C THR A 54 1.73 -13.81 -2.05
N LYS A 55 2.31 -13.04 -1.15
CA LYS A 55 1.50 -12.22 -0.23
C LYS A 55 0.61 -11.21 -0.94
N PRO A 56 1.07 -10.52 -2.02
CA PRO A 56 0.20 -9.66 -2.83
C PRO A 56 -0.99 -10.42 -3.43
N LEU A 57 -0.79 -11.60 -4.01
CA LEU A 57 -1.89 -12.42 -4.54
C LEU A 57 -2.87 -12.86 -3.45
N ILE A 58 -2.38 -13.14 -2.23
CA ILE A 58 -3.27 -13.42 -1.10
C ILE A 58 -4.07 -12.17 -0.74
N ALA A 59 -3.42 -10.99 -0.71
CA ALA A 59 -4.10 -9.74 -0.38
C ALA A 59 -5.21 -9.40 -1.39
N VAL A 60 -4.94 -9.54 -2.69
CA VAL A 60 -5.98 -9.41 -3.74
C VAL A 60 -7.16 -10.33 -3.45
N ALA A 61 -6.90 -11.62 -3.22
CA ALA A 61 -7.97 -12.57 -2.92
C ALA A 61 -8.78 -12.24 -1.64
N LEU A 62 -8.20 -11.48 -0.69
CA LEU A 62 -8.94 -11.00 0.47
C LEU A 62 -9.80 -9.77 0.16
N VAL A 63 -9.37 -8.92 -0.78
CA VAL A 63 -10.19 -7.82 -1.30
C VAL A 63 -11.39 -8.37 -2.06
N ASP A 64 -11.16 -9.33 -2.97
CA ASP A 64 -12.23 -10.00 -3.71
C ASP A 64 -13.24 -10.65 -2.76
N ALA A 65 -12.77 -11.37 -1.74
CA ALA A 65 -13.66 -12.00 -0.75
C ALA A 65 -14.50 -10.96 0.03
N ALA A 66 -13.95 -9.77 0.30
CA ALA A 66 -14.71 -8.69 0.93
C ALA A 66 -15.79 -8.13 -0.01
N LEU A 67 -15.48 -7.97 -1.30
CA LEU A 67 -16.44 -7.53 -2.32
C LEU A 67 -17.57 -8.56 -2.50
N GLU A 68 -17.21 -9.84 -2.64
CA GLU A 68 -18.18 -10.95 -2.76
C GLU A 68 -19.10 -11.04 -1.53
N ALA A 69 -18.59 -10.74 -0.35
CA ALA A 69 -19.38 -10.65 0.87
C ALA A 69 -20.23 -9.37 1.00
N GLY A 70 -20.18 -8.47 0.01
CA GLY A 70 -20.93 -7.22 0.01
C GLY A 70 -20.42 -6.17 1.01
N VAL A 71 -19.16 -6.28 1.47
CA VAL A 71 -18.56 -5.28 2.36
C VAL A 71 -18.40 -3.96 1.62
N GLN A 72 -19.01 -2.92 2.15
CA GLN A 72 -18.91 -1.56 1.58
C GLN A 72 -17.68 -0.84 2.13
N PHE A 73 -16.82 -0.35 1.24
CA PHE A 73 -15.66 0.47 1.57
C PHE A 73 -15.41 1.51 0.48
N ARG A 74 -14.72 2.58 0.81
CA ARG A 74 -14.43 3.69 -0.11
C ARG A 74 -13.12 3.52 -0.86
N ALA A 75 -12.14 2.86 -0.26
CA ALA A 75 -10.83 2.62 -0.86
C ALA A 75 -10.15 1.42 -0.22
N VAL A 76 -9.24 0.80 -0.98
CA VAL A 76 -8.27 -0.16 -0.46
C VAL A 76 -7.04 0.61 0.03
N VAL A 77 -6.60 0.32 1.24
CA VAL A 77 -5.40 0.95 1.83
C VAL A 77 -4.38 -0.13 2.16
N ALA A 78 -3.14 0.05 1.74
CA ALA A 78 -2.08 -0.90 2.03
C ALA A 78 -0.72 -0.23 2.27
N ASP A 79 0.16 -0.94 2.96
CA ASP A 79 1.52 -0.47 3.25
C ASP A 79 2.46 -0.58 2.04
N CYS A 80 3.70 -0.11 2.20
CA CYS A 80 4.70 -0.08 1.12
C CYS A 80 5.15 -1.48 0.65
N PHE A 81 4.84 -2.55 1.36
CA PHE A 81 5.10 -3.90 0.87
C PHE A 81 4.19 -4.25 -0.32
N TYR A 82 2.95 -3.75 -0.29
CA TYR A 82 1.98 -3.93 -1.37
C TYR A 82 2.06 -2.79 -2.39
N GLY A 83 2.22 -1.55 -1.95
CA GLY A 83 2.31 -0.39 -2.84
C GLY A 83 3.58 -0.37 -3.72
N ASP A 84 4.63 -1.09 -3.32
CA ASP A 84 5.80 -1.32 -4.17
C ASP A 84 5.61 -2.49 -5.17
N ASN A 85 4.46 -3.12 -5.21
CA ASN A 85 4.17 -4.27 -6.07
C ASN A 85 3.18 -3.86 -7.17
N LEU A 86 3.68 -3.75 -8.40
CA LEU A 86 2.89 -3.36 -9.56
C LEU A 86 1.71 -4.31 -9.82
N ASP A 87 1.91 -5.63 -9.67
CA ASP A 87 0.82 -6.59 -9.88
C ASP A 87 -0.36 -6.35 -8.93
N PHE A 88 -0.06 -5.91 -7.68
CA PHE A 88 -1.10 -5.58 -6.70
C PHE A 88 -1.83 -4.29 -7.09
N GLU A 89 -1.09 -3.25 -7.44
CA GLU A 89 -1.62 -1.96 -7.87
C GLU A 89 -2.48 -2.11 -9.13
N GLU A 90 -1.96 -2.77 -10.18
CA GLU A 90 -2.68 -3.01 -11.43
C GLU A 90 -3.95 -3.82 -11.21
N THR A 91 -3.94 -4.80 -10.28
CA THR A 91 -5.12 -5.62 -10.00
C THR A 91 -6.20 -4.80 -9.29
N VAL A 92 -5.83 -4.01 -8.29
CA VAL A 92 -6.79 -3.18 -7.55
C VAL A 92 -7.34 -2.06 -8.45
N GLY A 93 -6.47 -1.38 -9.21
CA GLY A 93 -6.86 -0.34 -10.17
C GLY A 93 -7.69 -0.89 -11.32
N GLY A 94 -7.30 -2.05 -11.89
CA GLY A 94 -8.04 -2.72 -12.96
C GLY A 94 -9.43 -3.19 -12.55
N ALA A 95 -9.65 -3.43 -11.26
CA ALA A 95 -10.98 -3.69 -10.70
C ALA A 95 -11.82 -2.40 -10.50
N GLY A 96 -11.29 -1.24 -10.85
CA GLY A 96 -11.97 0.06 -10.66
C GLY A 96 -12.14 0.47 -9.21
N LEU A 97 -11.32 -0.08 -8.31
CA LEU A 97 -11.37 0.24 -6.88
C LEU A 97 -10.47 1.44 -6.58
N PRO A 98 -10.97 2.49 -5.91
CA PRO A 98 -10.10 3.52 -5.37
C PRO A 98 -9.10 2.91 -4.37
N TYR A 99 -7.85 3.37 -4.40
CA TYR A 99 -6.83 2.87 -3.49
C TYR A 99 -5.90 3.98 -2.97
N VAL A 100 -5.30 3.72 -1.82
CA VAL A 100 -4.23 4.52 -1.22
C VAL A 100 -3.13 3.57 -0.77
N LEU A 101 -2.00 3.60 -1.47
CA LEU A 101 -0.87 2.71 -1.23
C LEU A 101 0.33 3.53 -0.75
N ALA A 102 0.92 3.13 0.38
CA ALA A 102 2.20 3.67 0.76
C ALA A 102 3.29 3.11 -0.15
N VAL A 103 4.24 3.96 -0.56
CA VAL A 103 5.41 3.58 -1.35
C VAL A 103 6.67 3.97 -0.62
N LYS A 104 7.79 3.28 -0.90
CA LYS A 104 9.08 3.67 -0.34
C LYS A 104 9.58 4.96 -0.98
N PRO A 105 10.10 5.90 -0.19
CA PRO A 105 10.59 7.19 -0.72
C PRO A 105 11.70 7.04 -1.78
N SER A 106 12.45 5.95 -1.72
CA SER A 106 13.57 5.65 -2.62
C SER A 106 13.23 4.69 -3.75
N LYS A 107 11.97 4.27 -3.91
CA LYS A 107 11.60 3.37 -5.00
C LYS A 107 11.65 4.13 -6.31
N GLY A 108 12.62 3.77 -7.16
CA GLY A 108 12.77 4.33 -8.51
C GLY A 108 11.66 3.85 -9.45
N SER A 109 11.40 4.68 -10.45
CA SER A 109 10.59 4.57 -11.65
C SER A 109 9.11 4.91 -11.55
N TRP A 110 8.84 6.17 -11.30
CA TRP A 110 7.57 6.81 -11.62
C TRP A 110 7.89 7.88 -12.67
N GLY A 111 7.50 7.68 -13.91
CA GLY A 111 7.72 8.65 -14.95
C GLY A 111 8.03 8.02 -16.32
N PRO A 112 8.06 8.81 -17.42
CA PRO A 112 8.54 8.38 -18.71
C PRO A 112 9.94 7.74 -18.59
N ALA A 113 10.27 6.79 -19.47
CA ALA A 113 11.50 6.02 -19.44
C ALA A 113 12.81 6.85 -19.44
N ASP A 114 12.72 8.13 -19.78
CA ASP A 114 13.81 9.11 -19.84
C ASP A 114 13.93 10.01 -18.61
N ALA A 115 12.98 9.92 -17.67
CA ALA A 115 12.95 10.73 -16.44
C ALA A 115 12.49 9.90 -15.25
N VAL A 116 13.40 9.06 -14.74
CA VAL A 116 13.14 8.26 -13.53
C VAL A 116 13.21 9.17 -12.31
N HIS A 117 12.08 9.38 -11.63
CA HIS A 117 12.02 10.09 -10.36
C HIS A 117 11.60 9.13 -9.24
N THR A 118 12.16 9.35 -8.07
CA THR A 118 11.66 8.75 -6.84
C THR A 118 10.60 9.66 -6.21
N PRO A 119 9.71 9.16 -5.34
CA PRO A 119 8.80 10.03 -4.58
C PRO A 119 9.52 11.14 -3.80
N ASP A 120 10.74 10.85 -3.28
CA ASP A 120 11.57 11.86 -2.60
C ASP A 120 12.04 12.97 -3.54
N GLU A 121 12.50 12.62 -4.75
CA GLU A 121 12.90 13.61 -5.76
C GLU A 121 11.71 14.45 -6.22
N ALA A 122 10.54 13.83 -6.42
CA ALA A 122 9.32 14.54 -6.77
C ALA A 122 8.91 15.53 -5.67
N ALA A 123 8.92 15.08 -4.42
CA ALA A 123 8.59 15.95 -3.29
C ALA A 123 9.56 17.13 -3.16
N ARG A 124 10.85 16.92 -3.43
CA ARG A 124 11.86 17.99 -3.40
C ARG A 124 11.74 19.00 -4.55
N ALA A 125 11.12 18.62 -5.65
CA ALA A 125 10.89 19.51 -6.79
C ALA A 125 9.72 20.47 -6.57
N LEU A 126 8.86 20.21 -5.57
CA LEU A 126 7.72 21.06 -5.23
C LEU A 126 8.16 22.27 -4.41
N ALA A 127 7.53 23.41 -4.67
CA ALA A 127 7.80 24.64 -3.94
C ALA A 127 7.33 24.51 -2.49
N TRP A 128 8.24 24.88 -1.58
CA TRP A 128 7.98 24.99 -0.14
C TRP A 128 8.83 26.11 0.46
N THR A 129 8.20 27.04 1.16
CA THR A 129 8.90 28.10 1.87
C THR A 129 8.70 27.95 3.39
N SER A 130 7.46 27.93 3.84
CA SER A 130 7.12 27.84 5.26
C SER A 130 5.68 27.35 5.44
N PRO A 131 5.25 27.00 6.68
CA PRO A 131 3.85 26.69 6.96
C PRO A 131 2.85 27.79 6.60
N ASP A 132 3.30 29.04 6.57
CA ASP A 132 2.47 30.20 6.22
C ASP A 132 2.51 30.47 4.70
N GLU A 133 3.54 29.98 4.02
CA GLU A 133 3.73 30.09 2.57
C GLU A 133 4.09 28.70 2.00
N PRO A 134 3.13 27.76 1.98
CA PRO A 134 3.41 26.34 1.69
C PRO A 134 3.68 26.03 0.21
N GLY A 135 3.55 27.01 -0.70
CA GLY A 135 3.77 26.77 -2.13
C GLY A 135 2.80 25.74 -2.71
N ASP A 136 3.34 24.63 -3.21
CA ASP A 136 2.55 23.56 -3.86
C ASP A 136 1.88 22.61 -2.86
N TRP A 137 2.07 22.82 -1.55
CA TRP A 137 1.58 21.91 -0.53
C TRP A 137 0.29 22.40 0.11
N THR A 138 -0.67 21.48 0.28
CA THR A 138 -1.94 21.72 0.95
C THR A 138 -1.88 21.24 2.39
N ARG A 139 -2.31 22.09 3.31
CA ARG A 139 -2.39 21.74 4.73
C ARG A 139 -3.52 20.73 4.98
N VAL A 140 -3.18 19.61 5.64
CA VAL A 140 -4.13 18.59 6.09
C VAL A 140 -4.02 18.44 7.60
N VAL A 141 -5.12 18.68 8.32
CA VAL A 141 -5.18 18.44 9.77
C VAL A 141 -5.74 17.04 10.00
N ARG A 142 -4.92 16.20 10.61
CA ARG A 142 -5.31 14.84 11.01
C ARG A 142 -5.65 14.84 12.50
N ARG A 143 -6.88 14.48 12.80
CA ARG A 143 -7.34 14.29 14.18
C ARG A 143 -7.36 12.80 14.52
N TYR A 144 -6.75 12.45 15.64
CA TYR A 144 -6.69 11.07 16.14
C TYR A 144 -7.78 10.79 17.16
N ARG A 145 -8.01 9.52 17.45
CA ARG A 145 -9.08 9.09 18.39
C ARG A 145 -8.90 9.55 19.82
N ASP A 146 -7.66 9.72 20.25
CA ASP A 146 -7.30 10.25 21.56
C ASP A 146 -7.45 11.78 21.66
N GLY A 147 -7.86 12.43 20.56
CA GLY A 147 -8.11 13.85 20.47
C GLY A 147 -6.90 14.70 20.09
N HIS A 148 -5.68 14.12 19.96
CA HIS A 148 -4.56 14.90 19.46
C HIS A 148 -4.68 15.15 17.97
N GLU A 149 -4.09 16.27 17.52
CA GLU A 149 -4.08 16.67 16.11
C GLU A 149 -2.64 16.78 15.61
N GLU A 150 -2.44 16.35 14.38
CA GLU A 150 -1.20 16.58 13.64
C GLU A 150 -1.49 17.38 12.38
N THR A 151 -0.57 18.27 12.04
CA THR A 151 -0.56 18.93 10.74
C THR A 151 0.32 18.16 9.79
N TRP A 152 -0.27 17.73 8.69
CA TRP A 152 0.39 17.09 7.57
C TRP A 152 0.32 18.01 6.36
N TRP A 153 1.18 17.76 5.40
CA TRP A 153 1.22 18.49 4.13
C TRP A 153 1.06 17.49 3.00
N ALA A 154 0.13 17.73 2.12
CA ALA A 154 -0.15 16.91 0.96
C ALA A 154 0.08 17.71 -0.31
N ALA A 155 0.59 17.07 -1.35
CA ALA A 155 0.74 17.64 -2.67
C ALA A 155 0.37 16.61 -3.71
N GLU A 156 -0.11 17.07 -4.86
CA GLU A 156 -0.37 16.27 -6.04
C GLU A 156 0.72 16.56 -7.07
N PRO A 157 1.83 15.80 -7.08
CA PRO A 157 2.84 15.99 -8.09
C PRO A 157 2.30 15.54 -9.44
N THR A 158 2.17 16.44 -10.39
CA THR A 158 1.94 16.12 -11.79
C THR A 158 3.26 15.67 -12.40
N TRP A 159 3.38 14.38 -12.69
CA TRP A 159 4.51 13.86 -13.43
C TRP A 159 4.39 14.29 -14.90
N ALA A 160 5.48 14.85 -15.45
CA ALA A 160 5.53 15.14 -16.87
C ALA A 160 5.26 13.85 -17.67
N GLY A 161 4.11 13.76 -18.36
CA GLY A 161 3.72 12.61 -19.16
C GLY A 161 2.53 11.80 -18.65
N TYR A 162 2.07 12.02 -17.40
CA TYR A 162 0.80 11.47 -16.93
C TYR A 162 -0.27 12.54 -16.91
N ALA A 163 -1.38 12.28 -17.58
CA ALA A 163 -2.57 13.11 -17.44
C ALA A 163 -3.14 12.96 -16.02
N PRO A 164 -3.62 14.07 -15.39
CA PRO A 164 -4.17 14.03 -14.02
C PRO A 164 -5.37 13.09 -13.83
N ASP A 165 -5.97 12.65 -14.92
CA ASP A 165 -7.17 11.84 -15.04
C ASP A 165 -6.90 10.39 -15.48
N GLN A 166 -5.65 9.99 -15.60
CA GLN A 166 -5.29 8.58 -15.75
C GLN A 166 -5.04 7.96 -14.37
N PRO A 167 -5.88 6.98 -13.97
CA PRO A 167 -5.71 6.26 -12.72
C PRO A 167 -4.44 5.42 -12.69
#